data_0e1e97c53c641bfd00eb1a451f54bd9b
#
_entry.id   0e1e97c53c641bfd00eb1a451f54bd9b
#
_cell.length_a   1.000
_cell.length_b   1.000
_cell.length_c   1.000
_cell.angle_alpha   90.00
_cell.angle_beta   90.00
_cell.angle_gamma   90.00
#
_symmetry.space_group_name_H-M   'P 1'
#
loop_
_entity.id
_entity.type
_entity.pdbx_description
1 polymer ?
#
loop_
_entity_poly.entity_id
_entity_poly.type
_entity_poly.pdbx_seq_one_letter_code
_entity_poly.pdbx_strand_id
1 'polypeptide(L)'
;CTSKYVGEFCQHRNPCLKGQRCQNGGVCRVVESPYGGTPTFACDCPIGYSASLCEIKLDSVCDSSPCFNNGKCVLKTLYDFTCDCGNGYAGEFCEKIDYCASSPCLYGAQCRSLDNEYQCTCAPGFTGPNCSEDIDECDLIAPCKYGVCVNTHGSYK
;
A
#
# COMPACT_ATOMS: atom_id res chain seq x y z
N CYS A 1 16.02 25.36 -21.75
CA CYS A 1 16.73 24.27 -22.42
C CYS A 1 15.77 23.13 -22.74
N THR A 2 16.02 22.39 -23.83
CA THR A 2 15.38 21.05 -23.98
C THR A 2 16.00 20.06 -23.03
N SER A 3 15.34 18.94 -22.75
CA SER A 3 15.86 17.88 -21.86
C SER A 3 17.27 17.36 -22.26
N LYS A 4 17.68 17.64 -23.51
CA LYS A 4 18.98 17.19 -24.06
C LYS A 4 20.17 18.08 -23.68
N TYR A 5 19.92 19.30 -23.23
CA TYR A 5 20.95 20.29 -22.97
C TYR A 5 20.74 20.95 -21.60
N VAL A 6 21.84 21.37 -20.97
CA VAL A 6 21.91 22.01 -19.65
C VAL A 6 22.85 23.21 -19.68
N GLY A 7 22.87 24.01 -18.61
CA GLY A 7 23.59 25.28 -18.49
C GLY A 7 22.71 26.47 -18.84
N GLU A 8 23.12 27.67 -18.40
CA GLU A 8 22.35 28.91 -18.54
C GLU A 8 21.98 29.19 -20.00
N PHE A 9 22.88 28.89 -20.93
CA PHE A 9 22.69 29.10 -22.39
C PHE A 9 22.47 27.77 -23.14
N CYS A 10 22.12 26.70 -22.49
CA CYS A 10 21.90 25.36 -23.09
C CYS A 10 23.13 24.84 -23.89
N GLN A 11 24.33 25.26 -23.52
CA GLN A 11 25.58 25.01 -24.26
C GLN A 11 26.18 23.62 -23.98
N HIS A 12 25.75 22.93 -22.94
CA HIS A 12 26.28 21.62 -22.59
C HIS A 12 25.27 20.50 -22.84
N ARG A 13 25.74 19.35 -23.29
CA ARG A 13 24.92 18.15 -23.34
C ARG A 13 24.59 17.67 -21.94
N ASN A 14 23.34 17.32 -21.71
CA ASN A 14 22.91 16.74 -20.44
C ASN A 14 23.61 15.38 -20.20
N PRO A 15 24.46 15.24 -19.17
CA PRO A 15 25.21 14.01 -18.93
C PRO A 15 24.32 12.84 -18.51
N CYS A 16 23.09 13.07 -18.07
CA CYS A 16 22.13 12.02 -17.69
C CYS A 16 21.38 11.41 -18.89
N LEU A 17 21.52 11.96 -20.12
CA LEU A 17 20.80 11.47 -21.30
C LEU A 17 21.38 10.20 -21.94
N LYS A 18 22.62 9.83 -21.64
CA LYS A 18 23.27 8.65 -22.23
C LYS A 18 22.87 7.35 -21.53
N GLY A 19 21.60 6.99 -21.59
CA GLY A 19 21.09 5.78 -20.95
C GLY A 19 21.03 5.90 -19.42
N GLN A 20 20.52 4.87 -18.80
CA GLN A 20 20.41 4.78 -17.34
C GLN A 20 21.81 4.50 -16.75
N ARG A 21 22.54 5.56 -16.41
CA ARG A 21 23.91 5.45 -15.87
C ARG A 21 23.93 4.94 -14.46
N CYS A 22 22.91 5.34 -13.67
CA CYS A 22 22.74 4.89 -12.28
C CYS A 22 22.09 3.51 -12.25
N GLN A 23 22.70 2.61 -11.51
CA GLN A 23 22.22 1.23 -11.36
C GLN A 23 21.20 1.13 -10.23
N ASN A 24 20.54 -0.03 -10.12
CA ASN A 24 19.66 -0.39 -8.99
C ASN A 24 18.58 0.66 -8.65
N GLY A 25 18.04 1.34 -9.66
CA GLY A 25 17.01 2.35 -9.47
C GLY A 25 17.52 3.72 -9.01
N GLY A 26 18.81 3.95 -9.03
CA GLY A 26 19.40 5.26 -8.75
C GLY A 26 18.94 6.33 -9.74
N VAL A 27 18.74 7.55 -9.28
CA VAL A 27 18.31 8.69 -10.07
C VAL A 27 19.53 9.52 -10.50
N CYS A 28 19.69 9.73 -11.80
CA CYS A 28 20.77 10.56 -12.32
C CYS A 28 20.44 12.04 -12.11
N ARG A 29 21.36 12.77 -11.52
CA ARG A 29 21.30 14.20 -11.28
C ARG A 29 22.48 14.92 -11.97
N VAL A 30 22.19 16.02 -12.65
CA VAL A 30 23.23 16.89 -13.24
C VAL A 30 23.90 17.70 -12.13
N VAL A 31 25.22 17.72 -12.13
CA VAL A 31 26.03 18.53 -11.22
C VAL A 31 26.74 19.58 -12.03
N GLU A 32 26.41 20.85 -11.81
CA GLU A 32 27.06 21.98 -12.46
C GLU A 32 28.44 22.23 -11.85
N SER A 33 29.40 22.63 -12.70
CA SER A 33 30.72 23.02 -12.23
C SER A 33 30.67 24.43 -11.64
N PRO A 34 31.09 24.66 -10.39
CA PRO A 34 31.10 25.99 -9.77
C PRO A 34 31.99 27.01 -10.47
N TYR A 35 32.86 26.58 -11.38
CA TYR A 35 33.79 27.43 -12.12
C TYR A 35 33.47 27.52 -13.62
N GLY A 36 32.22 27.24 -14.02
CA GLY A 36 31.76 27.36 -15.42
C GLY A 36 32.29 26.28 -16.37
N GLY A 37 32.75 25.13 -15.83
CA GLY A 37 33.20 23.98 -16.63
C GLY A 37 32.04 23.11 -17.15
N THR A 38 32.41 22.01 -17.83
CA THR A 38 31.43 21.02 -18.31
C THR A 38 30.69 20.38 -17.14
N PRO A 39 29.35 20.33 -17.17
CA PRO A 39 28.57 19.68 -16.12
C PRO A 39 28.86 18.18 -16.08
N THR A 40 28.88 17.64 -14.88
CA THR A 40 29.02 16.22 -14.60
C THR A 40 27.69 15.64 -14.11
N PHE A 41 27.66 14.36 -13.75
CA PHE A 41 26.50 13.76 -13.16
C PHE A 41 26.84 13.11 -11.82
N ALA A 42 25.83 12.97 -10.96
CA ALA A 42 25.85 12.15 -9.76
C ALA A 42 24.62 11.25 -9.74
N CYS A 43 24.72 10.14 -9.05
CA CYS A 43 23.59 9.25 -8.81
C CYS A 43 23.11 9.42 -7.38
N ASP A 44 21.81 9.70 -7.24
CA ASP A 44 21.12 9.64 -5.94
C ASP A 44 20.64 8.20 -5.78
N CYS A 45 21.29 7.46 -4.87
CA CYS A 45 21.06 6.04 -4.68
C CYS A 45 19.84 5.80 -3.76
N PRO A 46 19.01 4.80 -4.07
CA PRO A 46 17.99 4.36 -3.14
C PRO A 46 18.63 3.70 -1.91
N ILE A 47 17.84 3.63 -0.84
CA ILE A 47 18.27 2.97 0.40
C ILE A 47 18.69 1.52 0.11
N GLY A 48 19.81 1.10 0.66
CA GLY A 48 20.40 -0.23 0.44
C GLY A 48 21.44 -0.28 -0.68
N TYR A 49 21.72 0.85 -1.34
CA TYR A 49 22.74 0.94 -2.38
C TYR A 49 23.66 2.13 -2.16
N SER A 50 24.92 2.01 -2.62
CA SER A 50 25.95 3.06 -2.51
C SER A 50 26.89 3.05 -3.71
N ALA A 51 27.93 3.88 -3.62
CA ALA A 51 28.93 4.19 -4.63
C ALA A 51 28.43 5.11 -5.76
N SER A 52 29.34 5.45 -6.69
CA SER A 52 29.15 6.53 -7.67
C SER A 52 28.01 6.27 -8.67
N LEU A 53 27.72 5.01 -8.95
CA LEU A 53 26.67 4.56 -9.87
C LEU A 53 25.60 3.73 -9.14
N CYS A 54 25.58 3.70 -7.82
CA CYS A 54 24.72 2.85 -6.99
C CYS A 54 24.90 1.34 -7.24
N GLU A 55 26.12 0.95 -7.61
CA GLU A 55 26.48 -0.42 -7.98
C GLU A 55 26.73 -1.34 -6.78
N ILE A 56 26.99 -0.77 -5.60
CA ILE A 56 27.28 -1.55 -4.38
C ILE A 56 26.01 -1.73 -3.57
N LYS A 57 25.59 -2.98 -3.38
CA LYS A 57 24.52 -3.32 -2.42
C LYS A 57 25.10 -3.28 -1.00
N LEU A 58 24.40 -2.61 -0.10
CA LEU A 58 24.68 -2.58 1.34
C LEU A 58 23.87 -3.66 2.04
N ASP A 59 24.46 -4.27 3.07
CA ASP A 59 23.72 -5.18 3.95
C ASP A 59 22.61 -4.43 4.67
N SER A 60 21.44 -5.05 4.76
CA SER A 60 20.25 -4.45 5.35
C SER A 60 19.45 -5.48 6.13
N VAL A 61 18.52 -5.03 6.99
CA VAL A 61 17.65 -5.91 7.75
C VAL A 61 16.74 -6.77 6.84
N CYS A 62 16.47 -6.35 5.60
CA CYS A 62 15.68 -7.13 4.65
C CYS A 62 16.41 -8.38 4.12
N ASP A 63 17.74 -8.45 4.25
CA ASP A 63 18.49 -9.63 3.79
C ASP A 63 18.19 -10.88 4.63
N SER A 64 17.71 -10.71 5.87
CA SER A 64 17.24 -11.81 6.73
C SER A 64 15.80 -12.26 6.42
N SER A 65 15.12 -11.65 5.44
CA SER A 65 13.73 -11.93 5.06
C SER A 65 12.77 -11.91 6.26
N PRO A 66 12.65 -10.78 6.98
CA PRO A 66 11.92 -10.72 8.25
C PRO A 66 10.40 -10.80 8.10
N CYS A 67 9.85 -10.67 6.88
CA CYS A 67 8.41 -10.69 6.63
C CYS A 67 7.93 -12.11 6.34
N PHE A 68 6.86 -12.52 7.03
CA PHE A 68 6.21 -13.81 6.85
C PHE A 68 5.26 -13.80 5.63
N ASN A 69 4.78 -14.97 5.25
CA ASN A 69 3.74 -15.17 4.23
C ASN A 69 4.01 -14.42 2.91
N ASN A 70 5.25 -14.43 2.45
CA ASN A 70 5.72 -13.72 1.25
C ASN A 70 5.52 -12.19 1.30
N GLY A 71 5.39 -11.62 2.49
CA GLY A 71 5.38 -10.17 2.67
C GLY A 71 6.67 -9.54 2.11
N LYS A 72 6.52 -8.41 1.43
CA LYS A 72 7.64 -7.69 0.85
C LYS A 72 8.29 -6.79 1.90
N CYS A 73 9.57 -7.00 2.17
CA CYS A 73 10.34 -6.13 3.05
C CYS A 73 10.65 -4.80 2.33
N VAL A 74 10.27 -3.69 2.93
CA VAL A 74 10.50 -2.33 2.42
C VAL A 74 11.36 -1.56 3.41
N LEU A 75 12.57 -1.21 3.00
CA LEU A 75 13.52 -0.47 3.84
C LEU A 75 13.06 0.98 4.04
N LYS A 76 13.05 1.44 5.29
CA LYS A 76 13.00 2.85 5.67
C LYS A 76 14.41 3.42 5.87
N THR A 77 15.27 2.63 6.47
CA THR A 77 16.71 2.84 6.61
C THR A 77 17.41 1.48 6.45
N LEU A 78 18.74 1.41 6.57
CA LEU A 78 19.45 0.12 6.54
C LEU A 78 19.08 -0.81 7.72
N TYR A 79 18.59 -0.22 8.83
CA TYR A 79 18.28 -0.91 10.09
C TYR A 79 16.80 -0.88 10.46
N ASP A 80 15.97 -0.22 9.65
CA ASP A 80 14.53 -0.10 9.88
C ASP A 80 13.76 -0.44 8.62
N PHE A 81 12.66 -1.16 8.77
CA PHE A 81 11.86 -1.66 7.66
C PHE A 81 10.37 -1.71 8.01
N THR A 82 9.56 -1.92 7.00
CA THR A 82 8.16 -2.33 7.11
C THR A 82 7.90 -3.50 6.19
N CYS A 83 6.97 -4.35 6.56
CA CYS A 83 6.48 -5.40 5.68
C CYS A 83 5.23 -4.91 4.92
N ASP A 84 5.28 -5.04 3.60
CA ASP A 84 4.12 -4.87 2.73
C ASP A 84 3.48 -6.25 2.55
N CYS A 85 2.38 -6.46 3.25
CA CYS A 85 1.70 -7.76 3.29
C CYS A 85 0.85 -7.96 2.04
N GLY A 86 0.87 -9.15 1.48
CA GLY A 86 -0.05 -9.54 0.43
C GLY A 86 -1.49 -9.64 0.95
N ASN A 87 -2.44 -9.71 0.01
CA ASN A 87 -3.86 -9.88 0.33
C ASN A 87 -4.07 -11.11 1.23
N GLY A 88 -4.83 -10.92 2.31
CA GLY A 88 -5.17 -11.97 3.26
C GLY A 88 -4.20 -12.09 4.43
N TYR A 89 -3.22 -11.22 4.54
CA TYR A 89 -2.30 -11.20 5.66
C TYR A 89 -2.18 -9.80 6.29
N ALA A 90 -1.94 -9.78 7.60
CA ALA A 90 -1.81 -8.57 8.41
C ALA A 90 -0.74 -8.78 9.50
N GLY A 91 -0.51 -7.76 10.30
CA GLY A 91 0.51 -7.72 11.34
C GLY A 91 1.74 -6.96 10.89
N GLU A 92 2.64 -6.68 11.84
CA GLU A 92 3.87 -5.93 11.58
C GLU A 92 4.82 -6.68 10.64
N PHE A 93 4.81 -8.01 10.73
CA PHE A 93 5.64 -8.93 9.95
C PHE A 93 4.82 -9.81 9.00
N CYS A 94 3.55 -9.49 8.75
CA CYS A 94 2.61 -10.30 7.97
C CYS A 94 2.35 -11.69 8.57
N GLU A 95 2.46 -11.82 9.88
CA GLU A 95 2.33 -13.08 10.63
C GLU A 95 0.88 -13.48 10.90
N LYS A 96 -0.08 -12.57 10.68
CA LYS A 96 -1.51 -12.79 10.97
C LYS A 96 -2.31 -12.99 9.69
N ILE A 97 -3.37 -13.80 9.76
CA ILE A 97 -4.34 -13.93 8.66
C ILE A 97 -5.37 -12.80 8.79
N ASP A 98 -5.62 -12.11 7.70
CA ASP A 98 -6.72 -11.15 7.59
C ASP A 98 -7.98 -11.85 7.06
N TYR A 99 -8.84 -12.28 7.96
CA TYR A 99 -10.09 -12.95 7.63
C TYR A 99 -11.11 -12.04 6.94
N CYS A 100 -10.93 -10.72 7.01
CA CYS A 100 -11.77 -9.74 6.33
C CYS A 100 -11.38 -9.48 4.88
N ALA A 101 -10.21 -9.94 4.44
CA ALA A 101 -9.72 -9.72 3.08
C ALA A 101 -10.64 -10.29 1.98
N SER A 102 -11.40 -11.36 2.29
CA SER A 102 -12.38 -11.96 1.40
C SER A 102 -13.74 -11.24 1.38
N SER A 103 -13.89 -10.14 2.16
CA SER A 103 -15.14 -9.39 2.30
C SER A 103 -16.34 -10.26 2.69
N PRO A 104 -16.26 -11.03 3.80
CA PRO A 104 -17.28 -12.02 4.17
C PRO A 104 -18.57 -11.40 4.69
N CYS A 105 -18.58 -10.11 5.06
CA CYS A 105 -19.73 -9.40 5.58
C CYS A 105 -20.53 -8.73 4.44
N LEU A 106 -21.82 -8.94 4.42
CA LEU A 106 -22.71 -8.48 3.36
C LEU A 106 -23.44 -7.18 3.73
N TYR A 107 -24.10 -6.59 2.74
CA TYR A 107 -24.98 -5.42 2.87
C TYR A 107 -24.36 -4.23 3.63
N GLY A 108 -23.07 -3.94 3.35
CA GLY A 108 -22.35 -2.82 3.94
C GLY A 108 -21.98 -2.99 5.42
N ALA A 109 -22.08 -4.22 5.95
CA ALA A 109 -21.65 -4.54 7.30
C ALA A 109 -20.14 -4.33 7.46
N GLN A 110 -19.73 -3.90 8.66
CA GLN A 110 -18.32 -3.74 8.99
C GLN A 110 -17.70 -5.08 9.38
N CYS A 111 -16.58 -5.41 8.78
CA CYS A 111 -15.80 -6.59 9.13
C CYS A 111 -14.65 -6.24 10.07
N ARG A 112 -14.46 -7.04 11.10
CA ARG A 112 -13.32 -6.99 12.01
C ARG A 112 -12.63 -8.36 12.03
N SER A 113 -11.37 -8.40 11.66
CA SER A 113 -10.55 -9.60 11.75
C SER A 113 -10.11 -9.81 13.21
N LEU A 114 -10.27 -11.03 13.71
CA LEU A 114 -9.83 -11.50 15.02
C LEU A 114 -8.68 -12.51 14.86
N ASP A 115 -8.16 -13.05 15.96
CA ASP A 115 -6.98 -13.92 15.88
C ASP A 115 -7.19 -15.20 15.06
N ASN A 116 -8.39 -15.79 15.07
CA ASN A 116 -8.70 -17.03 14.35
C ASN A 116 -10.00 -16.98 13.53
N GLU A 117 -10.68 -15.83 13.51
CA GLU A 117 -11.99 -15.68 12.86
C GLU A 117 -12.23 -14.21 12.46
N TYR A 118 -13.38 -13.94 11.89
CA TYR A 118 -13.87 -12.58 11.67
C TYR A 118 -15.19 -12.36 12.41
N GLN A 119 -15.51 -11.10 12.61
CA GLN A 119 -16.78 -10.66 13.16
C GLN A 119 -17.40 -9.59 12.26
N CYS A 120 -18.65 -9.78 11.88
CA CYS A 120 -19.43 -8.78 11.16
C CYS A 120 -20.29 -7.95 12.14
N THR A 121 -20.27 -6.65 11.97
CA THR A 121 -21.23 -5.73 12.60
C THR A 121 -22.24 -5.35 11.53
N CYS A 122 -23.45 -5.90 11.64
CA CYS A 122 -24.49 -5.74 10.63
C CYS A 122 -25.05 -4.30 10.60
N ALA A 123 -25.39 -3.85 9.41
CA ALA A 123 -26.21 -2.66 9.24
C ALA A 123 -27.63 -2.92 9.76
N PRO A 124 -28.38 -1.86 10.15
CA PRO A 124 -29.78 -1.99 10.54
C PRO A 124 -30.59 -2.75 9.47
N GLY A 125 -31.48 -3.63 9.91
CA GLY A 125 -32.29 -4.46 9.02
C GLY A 125 -31.69 -5.80 8.64
N PHE A 126 -30.44 -6.08 9.04
CA PHE A 126 -29.76 -7.35 8.73
C PHE A 126 -29.24 -8.06 9.98
N THR A 127 -29.18 -9.39 9.91
CA THR A 127 -28.71 -10.26 10.99
C THR A 127 -27.94 -11.46 10.43
N GLY A 128 -27.49 -12.34 11.33
CA GLY A 128 -26.69 -13.51 10.99
C GLY A 128 -25.19 -13.25 11.05
N PRO A 129 -24.35 -14.30 11.03
CA PRO A 129 -22.90 -14.19 11.18
C PRO A 129 -22.21 -13.37 10.08
N ASN A 130 -22.77 -13.39 8.88
CA ASN A 130 -22.29 -12.64 7.72
C ASN A 130 -23.22 -11.48 7.34
N CYS A 131 -24.21 -11.18 8.19
CA CYS A 131 -25.27 -10.20 7.93
C CYS A 131 -26.05 -10.49 6.63
N SER A 132 -26.21 -11.76 6.30
CA SER A 132 -26.90 -12.23 5.07
C SER A 132 -28.42 -12.38 5.23
N GLU A 133 -28.90 -12.29 6.45
CA GLU A 133 -30.31 -12.52 6.79
C GLU A 133 -31.01 -11.18 6.97
N ASP A 134 -32.17 -11.06 6.32
CA ASP A 134 -33.07 -9.91 6.49
C ASP A 134 -33.85 -10.04 7.81
N ILE A 135 -33.96 -8.97 8.55
CA ILE A 135 -34.79 -8.93 9.76
C ILE A 135 -36.22 -8.67 9.34
N ASP A 136 -37.17 -9.53 9.75
CA ASP A 136 -38.59 -9.23 9.61
C ASP A 136 -39.03 -8.39 10.81
N GLU A 137 -39.02 -7.07 10.61
CA GLU A 137 -39.43 -6.16 11.67
C GLU A 137 -40.94 -6.25 11.97
N CYS A 138 -41.73 -6.72 11.00
CA CYS A 138 -43.18 -6.89 11.21
C CYS A 138 -43.46 -7.98 12.24
N ASP A 139 -42.64 -9.06 12.24
CA ASP A 139 -42.80 -10.17 13.21
C ASP A 139 -42.15 -9.85 14.58
N LEU A 140 -40.98 -9.17 14.55
CA LEU A 140 -40.18 -8.97 15.79
C LEU A 140 -40.72 -7.82 16.64
N ILE A 141 -41.05 -6.69 16.07
CA ILE A 141 -41.36 -5.46 16.84
C ILE A 141 -42.74 -4.88 16.55
N ALA A 142 -43.51 -5.45 15.60
CA ALA A 142 -44.81 -4.95 15.18
C ALA A 142 -44.86 -3.41 15.08
N PRO A 143 -43.99 -2.80 14.25
CA PRO A 143 -43.74 -1.36 14.31
C PRO A 143 -44.89 -0.49 13.84
N CYS A 144 -45.84 -1.07 13.12
CA CYS A 144 -46.97 -0.35 12.56
C CYS A 144 -48.10 -0.23 13.59
N LYS A 145 -48.37 0.99 14.02
CA LYS A 145 -49.45 1.28 14.94
C LYS A 145 -50.85 1.24 14.28
N TYR A 146 -50.87 1.54 12.99
CA TYR A 146 -52.07 1.50 12.13
C TYR A 146 -51.63 1.01 10.73
N GLY A 147 -52.48 0.22 10.06
CA GLY A 147 -52.23 -0.32 8.74
C GLY A 147 -51.67 -1.74 8.79
N VAL A 148 -51.20 -2.20 7.65
CA VAL A 148 -50.57 -3.52 7.46
C VAL A 148 -49.08 -3.33 7.31
N CYS A 149 -48.31 -3.97 8.16
CA CYS A 149 -46.86 -3.99 8.04
C CYS A 149 -46.43 -4.89 6.88
N VAL A 150 -45.53 -4.43 6.06
CA VAL A 150 -44.92 -5.19 4.96
C VAL A 150 -43.43 -5.19 5.11
N ASN A 151 -42.84 -6.37 5.35
CA ASN A 151 -41.39 -6.50 5.37
C ASN A 151 -40.79 -6.24 3.99
N THR A 152 -39.65 -5.56 3.96
CA THR A 152 -38.88 -5.29 2.76
C THR A 152 -37.41 -5.56 3.05
N HIS A 153 -36.61 -5.85 2.04
CA HIS A 153 -35.20 -6.17 2.24
C HIS A 153 -34.45 -5.02 2.93
N GLY A 154 -33.94 -5.28 4.15
CA GLY A 154 -33.25 -4.33 5.00
C GLY A 154 -34.09 -3.30 5.71
N SER A 155 -35.43 -3.39 5.66
CA SER A 155 -36.36 -2.47 6.31
C SER A 155 -37.81 -2.94 6.18
N TYR A 156 -38.79 -2.13 6.68
CA TYR A 156 -40.22 -2.38 6.55
C TYR A 156 -41.01 -1.14 6.06
N LYS A 157 -42.24 -1.31 5.70
CA LYS A 157 -43.17 -0.22 5.34
C LYS A 157 -44.60 -0.54 5.72
#